data_7577d290b2653375f9b9a69b1a7d3c35
#
_entry.id   7577d290b2653375f9b9a69b1a7d3c35
#
_cell.length_a   1.000
_cell.length_b   1.000
_cell.length_c   1.000
_cell.angle_alpha   90.00
_cell.angle_beta   90.00
_cell.angle_gamma   90.00
#
_symmetry.space_group_name_H-M   'P 1'
#
loop_
_entity.id
_entity.type
_entity.pdbx_description
1 polymer ?
#
loop_
_entity_poly.entity_id
_entity_poly.type
_entity_poly.pdbx_seq_one_letter_code
_entity_poly.pdbx_strand_id
1 'polypeptide(L)' 'MAKPALELRRGLIKVRIWRRRSKQGPRYSLSVVRLFRNGDHWTESTRLGRDDIPLVRLVLDEAYEWMLTNGGEWE' A
#
# COMPACT_ATOMS: atom_id res chain seq x y z
N MET A 1 -12.55 1.45 14.13
CA MET A 1 -11.17 1.32 13.64
C MET A 1 -11.18 1.26 12.13
N ALA A 2 -10.36 2.05 11.50
CA ALA A 2 -10.34 2.12 10.05
C ALA A 2 -9.67 0.88 9.44
N LYS A 3 -10.28 0.37 8.40
CA LYS A 3 -9.69 -0.74 7.65
C LYS A 3 -9.16 -0.19 6.33
N PRO A 4 -8.05 -0.75 5.82
CA PRO A 4 -7.59 -0.33 4.51
C PRO A 4 -8.64 -0.68 3.44
N ALA A 5 -8.72 0.18 2.44
CA ALA A 5 -9.59 -0.09 1.31
C ALA A 5 -9.06 -1.24 0.47
N LEU A 6 -7.74 -1.39 0.44
CA LEU A 6 -7.10 -2.47 -0.28
C LEU A 6 -5.75 -2.78 0.35
N GLU A 7 -5.38 -4.03 0.31
CA GLU A 7 -4.07 -4.49 0.76
C GLU A 7 -3.47 -5.34 -0.35
N LEU A 8 -2.27 -4.95 -0.77
CA LEU A 8 -1.53 -5.67 -1.81
C LEU A 8 -0.25 -6.22 -1.22
N ARG A 9 0.10 -7.40 -1.63
CA ARG A 9 1.35 -8.02 -1.18
C ARG A 9 2.04 -8.68 -2.37
N ARG A 10 3.32 -8.38 -2.53
CA ARG A 10 4.17 -9.04 -3.51
C ARG A 10 5.48 -9.39 -2.82
N GLY A 11 5.74 -10.70 -2.70
CA GLY A 11 6.90 -11.12 -1.93
C GLY A 11 6.81 -10.63 -0.50
N LEU A 12 7.83 -9.92 -0.06
CA LEU A 12 7.88 -9.37 1.28
C LEU A 12 7.44 -7.92 1.36
N ILE A 13 6.96 -7.36 0.26
CA ILE A 13 6.50 -5.97 0.24
C ILE A 13 4.99 -5.96 0.34
N LYS A 14 4.47 -5.13 1.22
CA LYS A 14 3.04 -4.98 1.44
C LYS A 14 2.66 -3.51 1.35
N VAL A 15 1.57 -3.24 0.66
CA VAL A 15 1.00 -1.91 0.53
C VAL A 15 -0.42 -1.93 1.06
N ARG A 16 -0.75 -0.96 1.87
CA ARG A 16 -2.13 -0.73 2.31
C ARG A 16 -2.58 0.60 1.77
N ILE A 17 -3.76 0.60 1.17
CA ILE A 17 -4.36 1.81 0.62
C ILE A 17 -5.53 2.19 1.52
N TRP A 18 -5.55 3.44 1.94
CA TRP A 18 -6.58 3.99 2.80
C TRP A 18 -7.38 4.98 2.01
N ARG A 19 -8.69 4.99 2.21
CA ARG A 19 -9.56 5.93 1.55
C ARG A 19 -10.18 6.83 2.61
N ARG A 20 -10.12 8.13 2.35
CA ARG A 20 -10.70 9.13 3.23
C ARG A 20 -11.65 10.01 2.48
N ARG A 21 -12.68 10.46 3.15
CA ARG A 21 -13.57 11.47 2.61
C ARG A 21 -13.00 12.84 2.93
N SER A 22 -13.10 13.75 1.96
CA SER A 22 -12.72 15.13 2.16
C SER A 22 -13.76 16.01 1.47
N LYS A 23 -13.66 17.32 1.73
CA LYS A 23 -14.58 18.26 1.09
C LYS A 23 -14.42 18.31 -0.42
N GLN A 24 -13.24 17.96 -0.91
CA GLN A 24 -12.96 17.94 -2.34
C GLN A 24 -13.18 16.58 -2.97
N GLY A 25 -13.74 15.63 -2.22
CA GLY A 25 -13.97 14.29 -2.69
C GLY A 25 -13.09 13.27 -2.00
N PRO A 26 -13.10 12.02 -2.46
CA PRO A 26 -12.30 10.98 -1.82
C PRO A 26 -10.81 11.23 -2.05
N ARG A 27 -10.05 10.91 -1.02
CA ARG A 27 -8.60 10.97 -1.08
C ARG A 27 -8.03 9.62 -0.69
N TYR A 28 -6.94 9.28 -1.32
CA TYR A 28 -6.22 8.06 -1.01
C TYR A 28 -4.89 8.38 -0.37
N SER A 29 -4.52 7.54 0.58
CA SER A 29 -3.17 7.52 1.09
C SER A 29 -2.72 6.07 1.13
N LEU A 30 -1.42 5.85 1.19
CA LEU A 30 -0.94 4.48 1.27
C LEU A 30 0.28 4.40 2.15
N SER A 31 0.51 3.20 2.65
CA SER A 31 1.73 2.88 3.37
C SER A 31 2.38 1.69 2.68
N VAL A 32 3.71 1.70 2.66
CA VAL A 32 4.50 0.62 2.11
C VAL A 32 5.39 0.08 3.22
N VAL A 33 5.35 -1.22 3.43
CA VAL A 33 6.17 -1.85 4.44
C VAL A 33 6.84 -3.08 3.87
N ARG A 34 7.95 -3.45 4.46
CA ARG A 34 8.64 -4.69 4.18
C ARG A 34 8.42 -5.63 5.35
N LEU A 35 7.98 -6.84 5.03
CA LEU A 35 7.80 -7.86 6.04
C LEU A 35 9.13 -8.55 6.32
N PHE A 36 9.39 -8.82 7.58
CA PHE A 36 10.55 -9.59 7.95
C PHE A 36 10.21 -10.48 9.14
N ARG A 37 10.93 -11.56 9.26
CA ARG A 37 10.69 -12.51 10.31
C ARG A 37 11.58 -12.22 11.49
N ASN A 38 10.97 -12.16 12.66
CA ASN A 38 11.69 -11.94 13.91
C ASN A 38 11.33 -13.10 14.85
N GLY A 39 12.16 -14.13 14.87
CA GLY A 39 11.81 -15.35 15.59
C GLY A 39 10.60 -16.01 14.96
N ASP A 40 9.54 -16.20 15.75
CA ASP A 40 8.31 -16.82 15.28
C ASP A 40 7.29 -15.79 14.77
N HIS A 41 7.66 -14.53 14.79
CA HIS A 41 6.74 -13.46 14.44
C HIS A 41 7.13 -12.78 13.16
N TRP A 42 6.12 -12.34 12.41
CA TRP A 42 6.32 -11.47 11.27
C TRP A 42 6.12 -10.04 11.71
N THR A 43 7.04 -9.19 11.31
CA THR A 43 7.03 -7.78 11.68
C THR A 43 7.09 -6.94 10.41
N GLU A 44 6.66 -5.69 10.54
CA GLU A 44 6.67 -4.76 9.42
C GLU A 44 7.72 -3.69 9.68
N SER A 45 8.42 -3.31 8.62
CA SER A 45 9.42 -2.25 8.69
C SER A 45 9.15 -1.25 7.59
N THR A 46 9.31 0.02 7.91
CA THR A 46 9.24 1.07 6.91
C THR A 46 10.57 1.29 6.21
N ARG A 47 11.61 0.61 6.66
CA ARG A 47 12.92 0.69 6.01
C ARG A 47 12.96 -0.28 4.85
N LEU A 48 13.38 0.23 3.70
CA LEU A 48 13.49 -0.54 2.47
C LEU A 48 14.92 -0.54 2.03
N GLY A 49 15.40 -1.71 1.60
CA GLY A 49 16.72 -1.84 1.03
C GLY A 49 16.70 -1.61 -0.46
N ARG A 50 17.89 -1.47 -1.03
CA ARG A 50 18.01 -1.27 -2.48
C ARG A 50 17.35 -2.40 -3.26
N ASP A 51 17.48 -3.63 -2.78
CA ASP A 51 16.96 -4.78 -3.50
C ASP A 51 15.44 -4.92 -3.38
N ASP A 52 14.82 -4.15 -2.50
CA ASP A 52 13.37 -4.12 -2.38
C ASP A 52 12.72 -3.23 -3.43
N ILE A 53 13.49 -2.33 -4.04
CA ILE A 53 12.94 -1.29 -4.90
C ILE A 53 12.18 -1.85 -6.10
N PRO A 54 12.66 -2.88 -6.81
CA PRO A 54 11.87 -3.39 -7.94
C PRO A 54 10.47 -3.85 -7.54
N LEU A 55 10.34 -4.53 -6.40
CA LEU A 55 9.03 -4.95 -5.92
C LEU A 55 8.20 -3.77 -5.44
N VAL A 56 8.85 -2.79 -4.80
CA VAL A 56 8.16 -1.58 -4.37
C VAL A 56 7.57 -0.85 -5.58
N ARG A 57 8.35 -0.72 -6.65
CA ARG A 57 7.85 -0.10 -7.87
C ARG A 57 6.64 -0.83 -8.42
N LEU A 58 6.72 -2.16 -8.45
CA LEU A 58 5.62 -2.97 -8.97
C LEU A 58 4.34 -2.75 -8.16
N VAL A 59 4.42 -2.84 -6.84
CA VAL A 59 3.22 -2.70 -6.01
C VAL A 59 2.70 -1.28 -6.03
N LEU A 60 3.57 -0.28 -6.17
CA LEU A 60 3.12 1.10 -6.27
C LEU A 60 2.37 1.32 -7.58
N ASP A 61 2.85 0.75 -8.68
CA ASP A 61 2.15 0.84 -9.95
C ASP A 61 0.78 0.17 -9.86
N GLU A 62 0.73 -1.01 -9.24
CA GLU A 62 -0.55 -1.71 -9.06
C GLU A 62 -1.50 -0.89 -8.19
N ALA A 63 -1.00 -0.30 -7.11
CA ALA A 63 -1.81 0.53 -6.23
C ALA A 63 -2.35 1.74 -6.98
N TYR A 64 -1.51 2.37 -7.77
CA TYR A 64 -1.91 3.54 -8.53
C TYR A 64 -3.00 3.19 -9.54
N GLU A 65 -2.84 2.09 -10.27
CA GLU A 65 -3.86 1.65 -11.21
C GLU A 65 -5.18 1.35 -10.51
N TRP A 66 -5.09 0.72 -9.35
CA TRP A 66 -6.30 0.43 -8.58
C TRP A 66 -7.01 1.72 -8.18
N MET A 67 -6.25 2.72 -7.73
CA MET A 67 -6.83 4.01 -7.36
C MET A 67 -7.49 4.70 -8.55
N LEU A 68 -6.87 4.60 -9.73
CA LEU A 68 -7.43 5.21 -10.93
C LEU A 68 -8.74 4.54 -11.33
N THR A 69 -8.80 3.22 -11.22
CA THR A 69 -10.01 2.48 -11.61
C THR A 69 -11.12 2.59 -10.59
N ASN A 70 -10.77 2.50 -9.32
CA ASN A 70 -11.76 2.45 -8.24
C ASN A 70 -12.06 3.81 -7.65
N GLY A 71 -11.24 4.79 -7.98
CA GLY A 71 -11.45 6.16 -7.54
C GLY A 71 -12.16 7.01 -8.57
N GLY A 72 -12.66 6.38 -9.64
CA GLY A 72 -13.30 7.13 -10.72
C GLY A 72 -14.49 7.93 -10.26
N GLU A 73 -15.11 7.53 -9.18
CA GLU A 73 -16.27 8.22 -8.64
C GLU A 73 -15.95 9.61 -8.10
N TRP A 74 -14.68 9.95 -7.99
CA TRP A 74 -14.31 11.27 -7.48
C TRP A 74 -14.10 12.29 -8.59
N GLU A 75 -14.38 11.90 -9.77
CA GLU A 75 -14.37 12.84 -10.88
C GLU A 75 -15.62 13.76 -10.83
#